data_7d1f2693310938d9f3caa93306d62f5e
#
_entry.id   7d1f2693310938d9f3caa93306d62f5e
#
_cell.length_a   1.000
_cell.length_b   1.000
_cell.length_c   1.000
_cell.angle_alpha   90.00
_cell.angle_beta   90.00
_cell.angle_gamma   90.00
#
_symmetry.space_group_name_H-M   'P 1'
#
loop_
_entity.id
_entity.type
_entity.pdbx_description
1 polymer ?
#
loop_
_entity_poly.entity_id
_entity_poly.type
_entity_poly.pdbx_seq_one_letter_code
_entity_poly.pdbx_strand_id
1 'polypeptide(L)'
;MSNDPSVLYAARKLYKEYRLQGISVPVLKGVDLEIRRGEILSIVGLSGVGKSTLLNILGLLDSPTRGGLAYWGRDEEFHGRDVAALDINDKSRLRNRDFGFVFQFYHLLPDLNVLENVLLPAMILRSVKAFRANKALLTDRASELLRRVGILERRDFPPNRLSGGERQRAAIARSLMNDPELVFCDEPTGNLDTVTGHRIHELILELNGELGTGFVVVTHDRGLARLAHRTLSMRDGLFMNHHN
;
A
#
# COMPACT_ATOMS: atom_id res chain seq x y z
N MET A 1 -7.92 -7.35 22.08
CA MET A 1 -7.51 -7.86 20.76
C MET A 1 -8.79 -8.25 20.05
N SER A 2 -8.94 -7.91 18.78
CA SER A 2 -10.15 -8.29 18.04
C SER A 2 -10.20 -9.81 17.93
N ASN A 3 -11.30 -10.44 18.35
CA ASN A 3 -11.56 -11.88 18.13
C ASN A 3 -12.28 -12.12 16.78
N ASP A 4 -12.39 -11.08 15.96
CA ASP A 4 -13.01 -11.16 14.63
C ASP A 4 -12.00 -11.71 13.62
N PRO A 5 -12.22 -12.93 13.09
CA PRO A 5 -11.29 -13.55 12.12
C PRO A 5 -11.21 -12.80 10.78
N SER A 6 -12.14 -11.90 10.50
CA SER A 6 -12.09 -11.04 9.32
C SER A 6 -11.06 -9.92 9.43
N VAL A 7 -10.61 -9.57 10.63
CA VAL A 7 -9.61 -8.52 10.84
C VAL A 7 -8.23 -9.05 10.45
N LEU A 8 -7.59 -8.36 9.52
CA LEU A 8 -6.23 -8.63 9.08
C LEU A 8 -5.19 -7.79 9.82
N TYR A 9 -5.52 -6.52 10.08
CA TYR A 9 -4.61 -5.54 10.62
C TYR A 9 -5.34 -4.54 11.52
N ALA A 10 -4.78 -4.21 12.66
CA ALA A 10 -5.39 -3.25 13.57
C ALA A 10 -4.36 -2.25 14.11
N ALA A 11 -4.75 -0.99 14.10
CA ALA A 11 -4.05 0.11 14.76
C ALA A 11 -4.79 0.48 16.05
N ARG A 12 -4.05 0.68 17.14
CA ARG A 12 -4.63 1.04 18.44
C ARG A 12 -3.94 2.27 19.02
N LYS A 13 -4.73 3.33 19.23
CA LYS A 13 -4.33 4.60 19.83
C LYS A 13 -3.02 5.12 19.24
N LEU A 14 -2.94 5.18 17.89
CA LEU A 14 -1.75 5.67 17.20
C LEU A 14 -1.59 7.17 17.39
N TYR A 15 -0.48 7.56 17.97
CA TYR A 15 -0.01 8.95 18.05
C TYR A 15 1.26 9.09 17.22
N LYS A 16 1.40 10.21 16.53
CA LYS A 16 2.64 10.58 15.83
C LYS A 16 2.93 12.04 16.03
N GLU A 17 4.13 12.32 16.51
CA GLU A 17 4.68 13.66 16.65
C GLU A 17 6.02 13.73 15.91
N TYR A 18 6.22 14.77 15.14
CA TYR A 18 7.53 15.09 14.56
C TYR A 18 8.17 16.23 15.34
N ARG A 19 9.48 16.19 15.49
CA ARG A 19 10.26 17.29 16.09
C ARG A 19 10.92 18.09 14.98
N LEU A 20 10.49 19.34 14.81
CA LEU A 20 11.03 20.29 13.85
C LEU A 20 11.66 21.44 14.63
N GLN A 21 12.96 21.62 14.57
CA GLN A 21 13.70 22.70 15.24
C GLN A 21 13.36 22.81 16.75
N GLY A 22 13.19 21.66 17.43
CA GLY A 22 12.86 21.63 18.85
C GLY A 22 11.36 21.75 19.20
N ILE A 23 10.52 22.05 18.22
CA ILE A 23 9.05 22.16 18.38
C ILE A 23 8.42 20.79 18.06
N SER A 24 7.58 20.29 18.99
CA SER A 24 6.76 19.09 18.74
C SER A 24 5.54 19.45 17.91
N VAL A 25 5.38 18.75 16.78
CA VAL A 25 4.23 18.90 15.87
C VAL A 25 3.42 17.62 15.89
N PRO A 26 2.28 17.55 16.60
CA PRO A 26 1.42 16.38 16.64
C PRO A 26 0.66 16.23 15.31
N VAL A 27 0.79 15.05 14.68
CA VAL A 27 0.15 14.73 13.39
C VAL A 27 -0.96 13.69 13.56
N LEU A 28 -0.74 12.63 14.35
CA LEU A 28 -1.78 11.68 14.73
C LEU A 28 -2.06 11.80 16.23
N LYS A 29 -3.34 11.74 16.60
CA LYS A 29 -3.80 12.10 17.95
C LYS A 29 -4.59 10.98 18.63
N GLY A 30 -4.23 9.72 18.40
CA GLY A 30 -4.89 8.56 18.99
C GLY A 30 -5.84 7.86 18.02
N VAL A 31 -5.36 7.56 16.82
CA VAL A 31 -6.13 6.89 15.77
C VAL A 31 -6.32 5.41 16.10
N ASP A 32 -7.56 4.94 16.07
CA ASP A 32 -7.94 3.53 16.10
C ASP A 32 -8.49 3.12 14.75
N LEU A 33 -8.04 1.97 14.22
CA LEU A 33 -8.44 1.46 12.91
C LEU A 33 -8.35 -0.06 12.89
N GLU A 34 -9.33 -0.72 12.28
CA GLU A 34 -9.27 -2.11 11.87
C GLU A 34 -9.40 -2.19 10.35
N ILE A 35 -8.60 -3.05 9.74
CA ILE A 35 -8.61 -3.34 8.30
C ILE A 35 -8.95 -4.81 8.14
N ARG A 36 -9.97 -5.12 7.34
CA ARG A 36 -10.42 -6.49 7.10
C ARG A 36 -9.71 -7.11 5.90
N ARG A 37 -9.70 -8.44 5.85
CA ARG A 37 -9.17 -9.19 4.71
C ARG A 37 -9.95 -8.84 3.44
N GLY A 38 -9.22 -8.58 2.35
CA GLY A 38 -9.82 -8.26 1.06
C GLY A 38 -10.62 -6.94 1.02
N GLU A 39 -10.54 -6.11 2.06
CA GLU A 39 -11.27 -4.83 2.11
C GLU A 39 -10.57 -3.77 1.25
N ILE A 40 -11.35 -3.01 0.49
CA ILE A 40 -10.91 -1.70 -0.02
C ILE A 40 -11.36 -0.66 0.99
N LEU A 41 -10.40 -0.10 1.73
CA LEU A 41 -10.62 0.97 2.69
C LEU A 41 -10.12 2.30 2.11
N SER A 42 -10.99 3.28 1.99
CA SER A 42 -10.63 4.65 1.61
C SER A 42 -10.51 5.55 2.83
N ILE A 43 -9.44 6.34 2.91
CA ILE A 43 -9.24 7.37 3.92
C ILE A 43 -9.18 8.72 3.22
N VAL A 44 -10.21 9.55 3.44
CA VAL A 44 -10.34 10.86 2.81
C VAL A 44 -10.09 11.99 3.80
N GLY A 45 -9.65 13.14 3.31
CA GLY A 45 -9.44 14.35 4.11
C GLY A 45 -8.62 15.39 3.35
N LEU A 46 -8.56 16.60 3.88
CA LEU A 46 -7.76 17.70 3.31
C LEU A 46 -6.26 17.34 3.29
N SER A 47 -5.48 18.07 2.49
CA SER A 47 -4.02 17.95 2.53
C SER A 47 -3.49 18.33 3.91
N GLY A 48 -2.45 17.61 4.37
CA GLY A 48 -1.78 17.91 5.65
C GLY A 48 -2.47 17.37 6.92
N VAL A 49 -3.65 16.71 6.84
CA VAL A 49 -4.36 16.20 8.03
C VAL A 49 -3.76 14.92 8.64
N GLY A 50 -2.69 14.36 8.05
CA GLY A 50 -2.00 13.16 8.57
C GLY A 50 -2.26 11.86 7.81
N LYS A 51 -2.95 11.87 6.65
CA LYS A 51 -3.28 10.66 5.86
C LYS A 51 -2.03 9.87 5.44
N SER A 52 -1.07 10.50 4.77
CA SER A 52 0.19 9.84 4.34
C SER A 52 1.03 9.40 5.53
N THR A 53 1.03 10.16 6.64
CA THR A 53 1.68 9.74 7.89
C THR A 53 1.06 8.47 8.45
N LEU A 54 -0.27 8.39 8.48
CA LEU A 54 -0.98 7.18 8.91
C LEU A 54 -0.65 6.00 7.99
N LEU A 55 -0.71 6.20 6.67
CA LEU A 55 -0.38 5.18 5.68
C LEU A 55 1.06 4.65 5.86
N ASN A 56 2.03 5.55 6.06
CA ASN A 56 3.43 5.18 6.27
C ASN A 56 3.63 4.36 7.55
N ILE A 57 2.91 4.69 8.63
CA ILE A 57 2.96 3.93 9.88
C ILE A 57 2.30 2.56 9.68
N LEU A 58 1.14 2.47 9.06
CA LEU A 58 0.48 1.21 8.74
C LEU A 58 1.36 0.33 7.83
N GLY A 59 2.03 0.92 6.87
CA GLY A 59 2.97 0.24 5.97
C GLY A 59 4.35 -0.06 6.59
N LEU A 60 4.58 0.20 7.89
CA LEU A 60 5.86 0.02 8.57
C LEU A 60 7.04 0.78 7.93
N LEU A 61 6.75 1.88 7.22
CA LEU A 61 7.75 2.81 6.67
C LEU A 61 8.17 3.85 7.70
N ASP A 62 7.30 4.12 8.68
CA ASP A 62 7.56 4.98 9.84
C ASP A 62 7.05 4.28 11.10
N SER A 63 7.44 4.78 12.26
CA SER A 63 7.00 4.24 13.56
C SER A 63 6.11 5.24 14.29
N PRO A 64 5.08 4.79 15.00
CA PRO A 64 4.28 5.67 15.83
C PRO A 64 5.11 6.19 17.01
N THR A 65 4.76 7.36 17.56
CA THR A 65 5.33 7.85 18.82
C THR A 65 4.76 7.09 20.02
N ARG A 66 3.48 6.71 19.95
CA ARG A 66 2.77 5.87 20.92
C ARG A 66 1.66 5.10 20.21
N GLY A 67 1.20 4.03 20.84
CA GLY A 67 0.23 3.10 20.28
C GLY A 67 0.90 1.90 19.66
N GLY A 68 0.14 1.02 19.04
CA GLY A 68 0.64 -0.22 18.45
C GLY A 68 -0.14 -0.67 17.23
N LEU A 69 0.46 -1.61 16.51
CA LEU A 69 -0.08 -2.21 15.28
C LEU A 69 -0.12 -3.74 15.45
N ALA A 70 -1.29 -4.35 15.41
CA ALA A 70 -1.42 -5.80 15.47
C ALA A 70 -1.75 -6.37 14.09
N TYR A 71 -1.12 -7.50 13.74
CA TYR A 71 -1.22 -8.13 12.44
C TYR A 71 -1.62 -9.61 12.55
N TRP A 72 -2.47 -10.09 11.65
CA TRP A 72 -2.97 -11.48 11.58
C TRP A 72 -2.93 -12.05 10.16
N GLY A 73 -1.88 -11.73 9.38
CA GLY A 73 -1.71 -12.23 8.01
C GLY A 73 -1.11 -13.62 7.92
N ARG A 74 -0.41 -13.89 6.82
CA ARG A 74 0.13 -15.23 6.50
C ARG A 74 1.21 -15.74 7.46
N ASP A 75 1.94 -14.82 8.11
CA ASP A 75 3.03 -15.20 9.01
C ASP A 75 2.50 -15.34 10.43
N GLU A 76 2.22 -16.57 10.83
CA GLU A 76 1.73 -16.89 12.17
C GLU A 76 2.67 -16.43 13.28
N GLU A 77 3.97 -16.28 12.98
CA GLU A 77 4.95 -15.73 13.92
C GLU A 77 4.57 -14.32 14.40
N PHE A 78 3.90 -13.55 13.55
CA PHE A 78 3.50 -12.16 13.86
C PHE A 78 2.05 -12.01 14.32
N HIS A 79 1.27 -13.11 14.39
CA HIS A 79 -0.14 -13.03 14.77
C HIS A 79 -0.35 -12.38 16.12
N GLY A 80 -1.12 -11.29 16.13
CA GLY A 80 -1.47 -10.53 17.33
C GLY A 80 -0.31 -9.77 17.99
N ARG A 81 0.92 -9.86 17.46
CA ARG A 81 2.07 -9.09 17.96
C ARG A 81 1.99 -7.64 17.52
N ASP A 82 2.58 -6.78 18.33
CA ASP A 82 2.80 -5.39 17.93
C ASP A 82 3.92 -5.31 16.88
N VAL A 83 3.52 -5.26 15.60
CA VAL A 83 4.46 -5.20 14.48
C VAL A 83 5.18 -3.85 14.37
N ALA A 84 4.67 -2.80 15.04
CA ALA A 84 5.39 -1.53 15.13
C ALA A 84 6.64 -1.61 16.02
N ALA A 85 6.67 -2.58 16.95
CA ALA A 85 7.78 -2.81 17.86
C ALA A 85 8.83 -3.81 17.34
N LEU A 86 8.59 -4.46 16.17
CA LEU A 86 9.56 -5.37 15.56
C LEU A 86 10.86 -4.67 15.20
N ASP A 87 11.95 -5.44 15.10
CA ASP A 87 13.20 -4.92 14.58
C ASP A 87 13.12 -4.57 13.09
N ILE A 88 14.17 -3.93 12.55
CA ILE A 88 14.17 -3.43 11.18
C ILE A 88 14.14 -4.56 10.14
N ASN A 89 14.73 -5.72 10.45
CA ASN A 89 14.79 -6.86 9.54
C ASN A 89 13.42 -7.52 9.42
N ASP A 90 12.75 -7.75 10.55
CA ASP A 90 11.41 -8.33 10.60
C ASP A 90 10.38 -7.39 9.97
N LYS A 91 10.45 -6.07 10.25
CA LYS A 91 9.62 -5.08 9.54
C LYS A 91 9.86 -5.12 8.04
N SER A 92 11.10 -5.23 7.59
CA SER A 92 11.44 -5.28 6.16
C SER A 92 10.96 -6.57 5.51
N ARG A 93 11.07 -7.71 6.23
CA ARG A 93 10.57 -9.00 5.78
C ARG A 93 9.05 -8.98 5.63
N LEU A 94 8.33 -8.54 6.65
CA LEU A 94 6.88 -8.42 6.66
C LEU A 94 6.40 -7.47 5.56
N ARG A 95 7.00 -6.29 5.46
CA ARG A 95 6.69 -5.28 4.45
C ARG A 95 6.86 -5.81 3.04
N ASN A 96 7.97 -6.47 2.73
CA ASN A 96 8.24 -6.95 1.38
C ASN A 96 7.41 -8.18 1.00
N ARG A 97 7.00 -9.00 1.96
CA ARG A 97 6.21 -10.20 1.70
C ARG A 97 4.72 -9.93 1.64
N ASP A 98 4.20 -9.20 2.62
CA ASP A 98 2.76 -9.12 2.86
C ASP A 98 2.16 -7.76 2.50
N PHE A 99 3.01 -6.73 2.24
CA PHE A 99 2.56 -5.38 1.90
C PHE A 99 3.04 -4.94 0.52
N GLY A 100 2.12 -4.38 -0.26
CA GLY A 100 2.43 -3.66 -1.49
C GLY A 100 2.35 -2.14 -1.28
N PHE A 101 3.00 -1.37 -2.16
CA PHE A 101 2.98 0.10 -2.09
C PHE A 101 2.78 0.70 -3.46
N VAL A 102 1.85 1.66 -3.53
CA VAL A 102 1.58 2.51 -4.69
C VAL A 102 1.62 3.96 -4.24
N PHE A 103 2.53 4.75 -4.82
CA PHE A 103 2.74 6.15 -4.45
C PHE A 103 2.28 7.08 -5.57
N GLN A 104 2.01 8.33 -5.22
CA GLN A 104 1.63 9.39 -6.15
C GLN A 104 2.68 9.63 -7.25
N PHE A 105 3.99 9.51 -6.92
CA PHE A 105 5.11 9.70 -7.84
C PHE A 105 5.67 8.41 -8.42
N TYR A 106 4.92 7.30 -8.38
CA TYR A 106 5.23 5.98 -8.97
C TYR A 106 6.46 5.29 -8.38
N HIS A 107 7.55 6.00 -8.12
CA HIS A 107 8.85 5.52 -7.63
C HIS A 107 9.37 4.31 -8.41
N LEU A 108 9.23 4.34 -9.74
CA LEU A 108 9.88 3.39 -10.62
C LEU A 108 11.36 3.75 -10.75
N LEU A 109 12.22 2.74 -10.71
CA LEU A 109 13.67 2.92 -10.90
C LEU A 109 13.95 3.20 -12.38
N PRO A 110 14.57 4.36 -12.73
CA PRO A 110 14.73 4.78 -14.12
C PRO A 110 15.75 3.92 -14.89
N ASP A 111 16.67 3.28 -14.17
CA ASP A 111 17.72 2.41 -14.76
C ASP A 111 17.20 1.00 -15.09
N LEU A 112 15.98 0.66 -14.68
CA LEU A 112 15.34 -0.61 -14.93
C LEU A 112 14.17 -0.44 -15.91
N ASN A 113 13.97 -1.43 -16.79
CA ASN A 113 12.77 -1.48 -17.61
C ASN A 113 11.52 -1.79 -16.75
N VAL A 114 10.33 -1.76 -17.34
CA VAL A 114 9.05 -2.02 -16.66
C VAL A 114 9.02 -3.40 -16.03
N LEU A 115 9.41 -4.44 -16.76
CA LEU A 115 9.44 -5.81 -16.25
C LEU A 115 10.37 -5.97 -15.05
N GLU A 116 11.56 -5.38 -15.12
CA GLU A 116 12.54 -5.40 -14.04
C GLU A 116 12.05 -4.64 -12.80
N ASN A 117 11.37 -3.50 -12.99
CA ASN A 117 10.70 -2.80 -11.89
C ASN A 117 9.65 -3.68 -11.19
N VAL A 118 8.85 -4.42 -11.95
CA VAL A 118 7.83 -5.34 -11.38
C VAL A 118 8.49 -6.51 -10.66
N LEU A 119 9.62 -7.02 -11.16
CA LEU A 119 10.37 -8.13 -10.54
C LEU A 119 11.09 -7.73 -9.24
N LEU A 120 11.34 -6.44 -9.01
CA LEU A 120 12.17 -5.94 -7.92
C LEU A 120 11.76 -6.46 -6.52
N PRO A 121 10.48 -6.46 -6.12
CA PRO A 121 10.07 -7.02 -4.82
C PRO A 121 10.43 -8.50 -4.65
N ALA A 122 10.32 -9.29 -5.72
CA ALA A 122 10.68 -10.70 -5.70
C ALA A 122 12.20 -10.92 -5.61
N MET A 123 13.01 -10.01 -6.18
CA MET A 123 14.47 -10.02 -6.06
C MET A 123 14.92 -9.72 -4.63
N ILE A 124 14.26 -8.77 -3.96
CA ILE A 124 14.58 -8.37 -2.58
C ILE A 124 14.17 -9.46 -1.57
N LEU A 125 13.02 -10.11 -1.79
CA LEU A 125 12.49 -11.13 -0.87
C LEU A 125 13.34 -12.40 -0.82
N ARG A 126 14.06 -12.73 -1.90
CA ARG A 126 14.74 -14.00 -2.10
C ARG A 126 16.25 -13.84 -2.09
N SER A 127 16.97 -14.88 -1.65
CA SER A 127 18.42 -14.96 -1.91
C SER A 127 18.68 -14.98 -3.42
N VAL A 128 19.86 -14.50 -3.82
CA VAL A 128 20.29 -14.47 -5.25
C VAL A 128 20.16 -15.87 -5.89
N LYS A 129 20.54 -16.92 -5.16
CA LYS A 129 20.43 -18.31 -5.62
C LYS A 129 18.97 -18.73 -5.86
N ALA A 130 18.10 -18.44 -4.90
CA ALA A 130 16.68 -18.76 -5.01
C ALA A 130 15.97 -17.93 -6.10
N PHE A 131 16.32 -16.66 -6.26
CA PHE A 131 15.78 -15.85 -7.36
C PHE A 131 16.21 -16.41 -8.72
N ARG A 132 17.50 -16.74 -8.92
CA ARG A 132 17.99 -17.31 -10.18
C ARG A 132 17.33 -18.65 -10.52
N ALA A 133 17.14 -19.51 -9.53
CA ALA A 133 16.48 -20.81 -9.71
C ALA A 133 15.01 -20.69 -10.15
N ASN A 134 14.33 -19.61 -9.74
CA ASN A 134 12.91 -19.37 -10.03
C ASN A 134 12.70 -18.25 -11.07
N LYS A 135 13.74 -17.79 -11.76
CA LYS A 135 13.67 -16.59 -12.62
C LYS A 135 12.58 -16.69 -13.69
N ALA A 136 12.46 -17.84 -14.36
CA ALA A 136 11.44 -18.04 -15.39
C ALA A 136 10.04 -17.86 -14.81
N LEU A 137 9.70 -18.58 -13.74
CA LEU A 137 8.40 -18.50 -13.07
C LEU A 137 8.07 -17.07 -12.58
N LEU A 138 9.06 -16.38 -12.03
CA LEU A 138 8.89 -14.99 -11.56
C LEU A 138 8.68 -14.03 -12.73
N THR A 139 9.36 -14.25 -13.86
CA THR A 139 9.18 -13.45 -15.08
C THR A 139 7.80 -13.67 -15.69
N ASP A 140 7.30 -14.92 -15.72
CA ASP A 140 5.95 -15.24 -16.18
C ASP A 140 4.90 -14.57 -15.30
N ARG A 141 5.07 -14.61 -13.97
CA ARG A 141 4.20 -13.92 -13.02
C ARG A 141 4.22 -12.39 -13.23
N ALA A 142 5.39 -11.79 -13.36
CA ALA A 142 5.51 -10.35 -13.63
C ALA A 142 4.84 -9.97 -14.94
N SER A 143 4.99 -10.79 -16.00
CA SER A 143 4.35 -10.60 -17.30
C SER A 143 2.82 -10.73 -17.20
N GLU A 144 2.33 -11.67 -16.38
CA GLU A 144 0.89 -11.82 -16.12
C GLU A 144 0.32 -10.59 -15.37
N LEU A 145 1.02 -10.06 -14.37
CA LEU A 145 0.62 -8.84 -13.69
C LEU A 145 0.59 -7.64 -14.66
N LEU A 146 1.59 -7.51 -15.54
CA LEU A 146 1.61 -6.47 -16.58
C LEU A 146 0.46 -6.62 -17.58
N ARG A 147 0.05 -7.85 -17.89
CA ARG A 147 -1.14 -8.11 -18.72
C ARG A 147 -2.42 -7.67 -18.02
N ARG A 148 -2.61 -8.03 -16.75
CA ARG A 148 -3.77 -7.63 -15.94
C ARG A 148 -3.92 -6.12 -15.84
N VAL A 149 -2.81 -5.41 -15.65
CA VAL A 149 -2.85 -3.94 -15.63
C VAL A 149 -2.85 -3.31 -17.04
N GLY A 150 -2.84 -4.11 -18.10
CA GLY A 150 -3.01 -3.66 -19.50
C GLY A 150 -1.81 -2.93 -20.10
N ILE A 151 -0.57 -3.28 -19.70
CA ILE A 151 0.67 -2.68 -20.23
C ILE A 151 1.78 -3.70 -20.57
N LEU A 152 1.42 -4.95 -20.84
CA LEU A 152 2.39 -5.99 -21.18
C LEU A 152 3.32 -5.58 -22.33
N GLU A 153 2.78 -4.89 -23.34
CA GLU A 153 3.53 -4.41 -24.52
C GLU A 153 4.60 -3.35 -24.16
N ARG A 154 4.54 -2.81 -22.94
CA ARG A 154 5.50 -1.84 -22.41
C ARG A 154 6.60 -2.47 -21.56
N ARG A 155 6.62 -3.80 -21.40
CA ARG A 155 7.49 -4.51 -20.44
C ARG A 155 8.99 -4.20 -20.59
N ASP A 156 9.43 -3.98 -21.83
CA ASP A 156 10.85 -3.73 -22.15
C ASP A 156 11.19 -2.23 -22.23
N PHE A 157 10.21 -1.35 -22.01
CA PHE A 157 10.40 0.10 -22.05
C PHE A 157 10.93 0.63 -20.71
N PRO A 158 11.84 1.63 -20.74
CA PRO A 158 12.22 2.35 -19.52
C PRO A 158 11.08 3.27 -19.04
N PRO A 159 10.98 3.55 -17.73
CA PRO A 159 9.88 4.36 -17.16
C PRO A 159 9.68 5.74 -17.76
N ASN A 160 10.75 6.38 -18.26
CA ASN A 160 10.68 7.70 -18.87
C ASN A 160 9.97 7.74 -20.24
N ARG A 161 9.74 6.59 -20.86
CA ARG A 161 8.97 6.45 -22.12
C ARG A 161 7.49 6.13 -21.89
N LEU A 162 7.06 6.04 -20.64
CA LEU A 162 5.68 5.75 -20.28
C LEU A 162 4.88 7.04 -20.02
N SER A 163 3.59 7.03 -20.34
CA SER A 163 2.62 8.02 -19.85
C SER A 163 2.46 7.92 -18.32
N GLY A 164 1.82 8.94 -17.70
CA GLY A 164 1.52 8.91 -16.27
C GLY A 164 0.69 7.70 -15.86
N GLY A 165 -0.37 7.40 -16.63
CA GLY A 165 -1.23 6.24 -16.39
C GLY A 165 -0.50 4.90 -16.56
N GLU A 166 0.38 4.76 -17.57
CA GLU A 166 1.20 3.56 -17.74
C GLU A 166 2.20 3.37 -16.60
N ARG A 167 2.84 4.46 -16.11
CA ARG A 167 3.70 4.41 -14.93
C ARG A 167 2.95 3.97 -13.68
N GLN A 168 1.71 4.47 -13.49
CA GLN A 168 0.88 4.07 -12.36
C GLN A 168 0.49 2.59 -12.44
N ARG A 169 0.10 2.10 -13.61
CA ARG A 169 -0.18 0.68 -13.85
C ARG A 169 1.03 -0.21 -13.56
N ALA A 170 2.24 0.22 -13.97
CA ALA A 170 3.48 -0.47 -13.65
C ALA A 170 3.76 -0.51 -12.12
N ALA A 171 3.52 0.61 -11.41
CA ALA A 171 3.65 0.67 -9.96
C ALA A 171 2.65 -0.25 -9.25
N ILE A 172 1.40 -0.34 -9.75
CA ILE A 172 0.38 -1.27 -9.25
C ILE A 172 0.83 -2.72 -9.50
N ALA A 173 1.28 -3.07 -10.71
CA ALA A 173 1.80 -4.42 -10.99
C ALA A 173 2.98 -4.79 -10.07
N ARG A 174 3.92 -3.86 -9.85
CA ARG A 174 5.04 -4.05 -8.91
C ARG A 174 4.55 -4.32 -7.49
N SER A 175 3.55 -3.59 -7.02
CA SER A 175 3.03 -3.75 -5.65
C SER A 175 2.43 -5.14 -5.40
N LEU A 176 1.97 -5.82 -6.45
CA LEU A 176 1.32 -7.14 -6.39
C LEU A 176 2.29 -8.33 -6.61
N MET A 177 3.57 -8.08 -6.88
CA MET A 177 4.52 -9.12 -7.31
C MET A 177 4.69 -10.26 -6.30
N ASN A 178 4.70 -9.97 -5.02
CA ASN A 178 4.85 -10.96 -3.94
C ASN A 178 3.52 -11.45 -3.37
N ASP A 179 2.39 -11.17 -4.06
CA ASP A 179 1.06 -11.59 -3.63
C ASP A 179 0.68 -11.04 -2.24
N PRO A 180 0.71 -9.71 -2.05
CA PRO A 180 0.54 -9.12 -0.74
C PRO A 180 -0.88 -9.32 -0.20
N GLU A 181 -1.01 -9.33 1.14
CA GLU A 181 -2.30 -9.28 1.83
C GLU A 181 -2.95 -7.89 1.74
N LEU A 182 -2.11 -6.84 1.77
CA LEU A 182 -2.55 -5.44 1.68
C LEU A 182 -1.68 -4.64 0.71
N VAL A 183 -2.31 -3.76 -0.05
CA VAL A 183 -1.64 -2.70 -0.83
C VAL A 183 -2.00 -1.35 -0.24
N PHE A 184 -0.98 -0.59 0.15
CA PHE A 184 -1.09 0.78 0.62
C PHE A 184 -0.91 1.75 -0.54
N CYS A 185 -1.92 2.60 -0.80
CA CYS A 185 -1.95 3.55 -1.91
C CYS A 185 -1.98 4.99 -1.38
N ASP A 186 -0.94 5.76 -1.66
CA ASP A 186 -0.88 7.19 -1.33
C ASP A 186 -1.19 8.02 -2.58
N GLU A 187 -2.38 8.62 -2.64
CA GLU A 187 -2.89 9.44 -3.75
C GLU A 187 -2.65 8.79 -5.13
N PRO A 188 -3.14 7.56 -5.39
CA PRO A 188 -2.74 6.79 -6.58
C PRO A 188 -3.14 7.43 -7.91
N THR A 189 -3.99 8.44 -7.91
CA THR A 189 -4.47 9.17 -9.10
C THR A 189 -4.14 10.66 -9.06
N GLY A 190 -3.43 11.13 -8.03
CA GLY A 190 -3.20 12.56 -7.79
C GLY A 190 -2.43 13.30 -8.88
N ASN A 191 -1.68 12.58 -9.75
CA ASN A 191 -0.92 13.14 -10.87
C ASN A 191 -1.49 12.77 -12.24
N LEU A 192 -2.75 12.31 -12.30
CA LEU A 192 -3.41 11.85 -13.51
C LEU A 192 -4.58 12.77 -13.86
N ASP A 193 -4.91 12.83 -15.14
CA ASP A 193 -6.17 13.42 -15.58
C ASP A 193 -7.37 12.59 -15.08
N THR A 194 -8.54 13.19 -15.04
CA THR A 194 -9.76 12.58 -14.49
C THR A 194 -10.12 11.25 -15.16
N VAL A 195 -9.99 11.16 -16.49
CA VAL A 195 -10.36 9.96 -17.25
C VAL A 195 -9.40 8.82 -16.92
N THR A 196 -8.11 9.10 -16.93
CA THR A 196 -7.08 8.13 -16.56
C THR A 196 -7.20 7.71 -15.09
N GLY A 197 -7.50 8.66 -14.20
CA GLY A 197 -7.76 8.40 -12.78
C GLY A 197 -8.90 7.42 -12.56
N HIS A 198 -10.05 7.62 -13.24
CA HIS A 198 -11.17 6.66 -13.16
C HIS A 198 -10.78 5.25 -13.60
N ARG A 199 -10.01 5.11 -14.67
CA ARG A 199 -9.53 3.79 -15.12
C ARG A 199 -8.59 3.11 -14.11
N ILE A 200 -7.84 3.87 -13.34
CA ILE A 200 -7.03 3.32 -12.23
C ILE A 200 -7.92 2.87 -11.08
N HIS A 201 -9.01 3.59 -10.78
CA HIS A 201 -9.97 3.18 -9.75
C HIS A 201 -10.65 1.85 -10.13
N GLU A 202 -11.14 1.73 -11.36
CA GLU A 202 -11.72 0.50 -11.89
C GLU A 202 -10.72 -0.67 -11.82
N LEU A 203 -9.47 -0.44 -12.22
CA LEU A 203 -8.41 -1.44 -12.14
C LEU A 203 -8.17 -1.92 -10.70
N ILE A 204 -8.17 -1.03 -9.71
CA ILE A 204 -8.02 -1.41 -8.29
C ILE A 204 -9.18 -2.31 -7.84
N LEU A 205 -10.42 -2.00 -8.24
CA LEU A 205 -11.60 -2.83 -7.95
C LEU A 205 -11.51 -4.21 -8.59
N GLU A 206 -11.13 -4.28 -9.86
CA GLU A 206 -10.94 -5.53 -10.60
C GLU A 206 -9.89 -6.41 -9.92
N LEU A 207 -8.70 -5.83 -9.62
CA LEU A 207 -7.61 -6.55 -8.96
C LEU A 207 -7.99 -7.02 -7.55
N ASN A 208 -8.73 -6.22 -6.78
CA ASN A 208 -9.25 -6.62 -5.48
C ASN A 208 -10.20 -7.83 -5.61
N GLY A 209 -11.16 -7.77 -6.54
CA GLY A 209 -12.12 -8.86 -6.77
C GLY A 209 -11.46 -10.15 -7.27
N GLU A 210 -10.45 -10.05 -8.13
CA GLU A 210 -9.76 -11.22 -8.70
C GLU A 210 -8.75 -11.86 -7.76
N LEU A 211 -8.00 -11.05 -6.98
CA LEU A 211 -6.87 -11.51 -6.18
C LEU A 211 -7.21 -11.66 -4.70
N GLY A 212 -8.30 -11.05 -4.23
CA GLY A 212 -8.65 -11.00 -2.81
C GLY A 212 -7.70 -10.13 -1.97
N THR A 213 -6.77 -9.41 -2.60
CA THR A 213 -5.84 -8.49 -1.93
C THR A 213 -6.60 -7.27 -1.41
N GLY A 214 -6.40 -6.89 -0.13
CA GLY A 214 -6.96 -5.66 0.43
C GLY A 214 -6.23 -4.41 -0.07
N PHE A 215 -6.94 -3.28 -0.11
CA PHE A 215 -6.36 -1.98 -0.48
C PHE A 215 -6.69 -0.92 0.57
N VAL A 216 -5.69 -0.22 1.05
CA VAL A 216 -5.87 0.98 1.89
C VAL A 216 -5.46 2.19 1.05
N VAL A 217 -6.42 3.02 0.70
CA VAL A 217 -6.20 4.15 -0.20
C VAL A 217 -6.41 5.45 0.53
N VAL A 218 -5.37 6.27 0.63
CA VAL A 218 -5.51 7.65 1.08
C VAL A 218 -5.65 8.55 -0.14
N THR A 219 -6.69 9.39 -0.15
CA THR A 219 -6.99 10.24 -1.29
C THR A 219 -7.84 11.44 -0.89
N HIS A 220 -7.83 12.47 -1.70
CA HIS A 220 -8.81 13.55 -1.68
C HIS A 220 -9.90 13.36 -2.76
N ASP A 221 -9.77 12.34 -3.62
CA ASP A 221 -10.73 12.02 -4.67
C ASP A 221 -11.95 11.28 -4.10
N ARG A 222 -13.11 11.93 -4.19
CA ARG A 222 -14.39 11.37 -3.75
C ARG A 222 -14.92 10.26 -4.67
N GLY A 223 -14.41 10.15 -5.90
CA GLY A 223 -14.80 9.11 -6.85
C GLY A 223 -14.40 7.74 -6.32
N LEU A 224 -13.12 7.56 -5.99
CA LEU A 224 -12.61 6.31 -5.40
C LEU A 224 -13.24 6.01 -4.03
N ALA A 225 -13.46 7.06 -3.21
CA ALA A 225 -14.08 6.89 -1.90
C ALA A 225 -15.48 6.25 -1.98
N ARG A 226 -16.25 6.54 -3.03
CA ARG A 226 -17.59 5.96 -3.25
C ARG A 226 -17.55 4.50 -3.70
N LEU A 227 -16.45 4.06 -4.28
CA LEU A 227 -16.26 2.70 -4.79
C LEU A 227 -15.64 1.77 -3.74
N ALA A 228 -15.09 2.32 -2.66
CA ALA A 228 -14.50 1.55 -1.57
C ALA A 228 -15.58 0.84 -0.73
N HIS A 229 -15.23 -0.31 -0.16
CA HIS A 229 -16.13 -1.04 0.77
C HIS A 229 -16.44 -0.23 2.03
N ARG A 230 -15.48 0.60 2.46
CA ARG A 230 -15.61 1.50 3.60
C ARG A 230 -14.79 2.76 3.39
N THR A 231 -15.35 3.90 3.82
CA THR A 231 -14.66 5.20 3.76
C THR A 231 -14.60 5.82 5.13
N LEU A 232 -13.41 6.26 5.52
CA LEU A 232 -13.16 7.00 6.76
C LEU A 232 -12.73 8.42 6.43
N SER A 233 -13.34 9.41 7.11
CA SER A 233 -12.94 10.81 6.96
C SER A 233 -11.95 11.18 8.06
N MET A 234 -10.80 11.76 7.67
CA MET A 234 -9.76 12.20 8.59
C MET A 234 -9.69 13.71 8.66
N ARG A 235 -9.66 14.25 9.88
CA ARG A 235 -9.48 15.67 10.15
C ARG A 235 -8.59 15.86 11.38
N ASP A 236 -7.63 16.77 11.29
CA ASP A 236 -6.75 17.18 12.39
C ASP A 236 -6.09 16.01 13.15
N GLY A 237 -5.70 14.95 12.43
CA GLY A 237 -5.04 13.76 13.00
C GLY A 237 -5.97 12.75 13.67
N LEU A 238 -7.29 12.85 13.46
CA LEU A 238 -8.31 11.95 14.00
C LEU A 238 -9.28 11.51 12.91
N PHE A 239 -9.90 10.34 13.06
CA PHE A 239 -11.08 9.99 12.29
C PHE A 239 -12.30 10.72 12.82
N MET A 240 -13.09 11.26 11.90
CA MET A 240 -14.38 11.85 12.22
C MET A 240 -15.37 10.72 12.51
N ASN A 241 -16.03 10.76 13.68
CA ASN A 241 -17.16 9.89 13.93
C ASN A 241 -18.27 10.27 12.96
N HIS A 242 -18.65 9.36 12.06
CA HIS A 242 -19.93 9.47 11.40
C HIS A 242 -21.00 9.14 12.46
N HIS A 243 -21.62 10.16 13.04
CA HIS A 243 -22.93 9.96 13.65
C HIS A 243 -23.87 9.57 12.49
N ASN A 244 -24.30 8.30 12.48
CA ASN A 244 -25.42 7.85 11.66
C ASN A 244 -26.69 8.60 12.05
#